data_517e976a15d38a95db3570b3c24039c8
#
_entry.id   517e976a15d38a95db3570b3c24039c8
#
_cell.length_a   1.000
_cell.length_b   1.000
_cell.length_c   1.000
_cell.angle_alpha   90.00
_cell.angle_beta   90.00
_cell.angle_gamma   90.00
#
_symmetry.space_group_name_H-M   'P 1'
#
loop_
_entity.id
_entity.type
_entity.pdbx_description
1 polymer ?
#
loop_
_entity_poly.entity_id
_entity_poly.type
_entity_poly.pdbx_seq_one_letter_code
_entity_poly.pdbx_strand_id
1 'polypeptide(L)'
;MHAAFPPGSAFFSLKHAFRGGHQRFMSLIVVGTMAFDAIETPFGKTDRIVGGSGTYVAYAASNFVKPVQQISIIGYDFPQEELIEMSSRGIQLEGVDVIKDKKSFFWSGRYHLDMNTRDSLITDLNVLLDFNPQVPDSYQDAEFLMLGNLDPRLQKQVIEQMKTRPRLIVMDTMNFWMEVAMPGLEEVLKMVDVLMVNDSEARQLSGQFSLVKAAKEIMKMGPKYLIIKKGEHGALLFHEDRVFFAPALPLEEVFDPTGAGDTFAGGFIGHIAKTGDISFDNMKRAIIVGSALASFCVEKFGPERLKEIKQEDIDGRIKQFVDLVNFDIEII
;
A
#
# COMPACT_ATOMS: atom_id res chain seq x y z
N MET A 1 37.45 -19.24 47.90
CA MET A 1 37.93 -19.03 46.52
C MET A 1 36.72 -18.52 45.72
N HIS A 2 36.70 -17.21 45.47
CA HIS A 2 35.65 -16.56 44.67
C HIS A 2 36.06 -16.61 43.20
N ALA A 3 35.21 -17.18 42.38
CA ALA A 3 35.33 -17.04 40.94
C ALA A 3 34.27 -16.05 40.47
N ALA A 4 34.72 -14.89 39.99
CA ALA A 4 33.89 -13.85 39.40
C ALA A 4 33.55 -14.19 37.94
N PHE A 5 32.28 -14.01 37.56
CA PHE A 5 31.83 -14.03 36.19
C PHE A 5 31.99 -12.62 35.57
N PRO A 6 32.41 -12.50 34.31
CA PRO A 6 32.52 -11.22 33.66
C PRO A 6 31.17 -10.74 33.13
N PRO A 7 30.88 -9.42 33.16
CA PRO A 7 29.72 -8.83 32.52
C PRO A 7 30.00 -8.58 31.05
N GLY A 8 29.14 -9.11 30.19
CA GLY A 8 29.23 -8.92 28.73
C GLY A 8 27.89 -8.91 28.07
N SER A 9 27.02 -7.97 28.45
CA SER A 9 25.83 -7.62 27.66
C SER A 9 26.28 -6.85 26.41
N ALA A 10 26.24 -7.50 25.25
CA ALA A 10 26.46 -6.85 23.98
C ALA A 10 25.27 -5.95 23.64
N PHE A 11 25.36 -4.68 24.06
CA PHE A 11 24.56 -3.59 23.50
C PHE A 11 24.91 -3.48 22.02
N PHE A 12 24.00 -3.84 21.14
CA PHE A 12 24.08 -3.51 19.72
C PHE A 12 24.03 -1.99 19.58
N SER A 13 25.21 -1.36 19.50
CA SER A 13 25.37 0.05 19.19
C SER A 13 25.01 0.28 17.71
N LEU A 14 23.86 0.87 17.46
CA LEU A 14 23.48 1.44 16.17
C LEU A 14 24.28 2.72 15.90
N LYS A 15 25.59 2.58 15.65
CA LYS A 15 26.41 3.61 15.00
C LYS A 15 26.76 3.16 13.60
N HIS A 16 25.81 3.28 12.67
CA HIS A 16 26.18 3.32 11.26
C HIS A 16 26.47 4.76 10.88
N ALA A 17 27.75 5.02 10.65
CA ALA A 17 28.29 6.25 10.13
C ALA A 17 27.57 6.61 8.82
N PHE A 18 26.89 7.76 8.80
CA PHE A 18 26.49 8.45 7.58
C PHE A 18 27.76 8.81 6.81
N ARG A 19 28.17 7.99 5.86
CA ARG A 19 29.08 8.42 4.79
C ARG A 19 28.26 9.32 3.88
N GLY A 20 28.67 10.58 3.74
CA GLY A 20 28.12 11.55 2.81
C GLY A 20 28.27 11.05 1.35
N GLY A 21 27.30 10.26 0.91
CA GLY A 21 27.05 9.99 -0.48
C GLY A 21 25.92 10.92 -0.92
N HIS A 22 25.94 11.42 -2.12
CA HIS A 22 24.83 12.11 -2.75
C HIS A 22 23.57 11.28 -2.54
N GLN A 23 22.62 11.81 -1.78
CA GLN A 23 21.34 11.15 -1.53
C GLN A 23 20.62 11.12 -2.89
N ARG A 24 20.71 9.99 -3.56
CA ARG A 24 19.98 9.75 -4.80
C ARG A 24 18.53 9.66 -4.38
N PHE A 25 17.76 10.70 -4.68
CA PHE A 25 16.32 10.69 -4.41
C PHE A 25 15.72 9.60 -5.27
N MET A 26 15.26 8.53 -4.63
CA MET A 26 14.60 7.43 -5.28
C MET A 26 13.19 7.86 -5.66
N SER A 27 12.83 7.78 -6.93
CA SER A 27 11.51 8.16 -7.43
C SER A 27 10.54 6.98 -7.34
N LEU A 28 9.31 7.29 -6.94
CA LEU A 28 8.22 6.33 -6.83
C LEU A 28 7.03 6.81 -7.66
N ILE A 29 6.62 6.01 -8.64
CA ILE A 29 5.32 6.19 -9.32
C ILE A 29 4.24 5.47 -8.54
N VAL A 30 3.11 6.15 -8.38
CA VAL A 30 1.85 5.59 -7.85
C VAL A 30 0.78 5.72 -8.92
N VAL A 31 0.23 4.59 -9.36
CA VAL A 31 -0.89 4.54 -10.31
C VAL A 31 -2.12 4.06 -9.56
N GLY A 32 -3.19 4.83 -9.59
CA GLY A 32 -4.42 4.46 -8.87
C GLY A 32 -5.48 5.54 -8.99
N THR A 33 -6.66 5.25 -8.51
CA THR A 33 -7.79 6.19 -8.54
C THR A 33 -7.58 7.35 -7.57
N MET A 34 -7.93 8.56 -7.99
CA MET A 34 -8.25 9.70 -7.15
C MET A 34 -9.76 9.90 -7.29
N ALA A 35 -10.49 9.74 -6.20
CA ALA A 35 -11.92 9.46 -6.24
C ALA A 35 -12.68 10.16 -5.11
N PHE A 36 -13.99 9.96 -5.11
CA PHE A 36 -14.81 10.21 -3.94
C PHE A 36 -15.43 8.92 -3.41
N ASP A 37 -15.48 8.83 -2.10
CA ASP A 37 -16.11 7.74 -1.38
C ASP A 37 -17.27 8.26 -0.52
N ALA A 38 -18.36 7.48 -0.41
CA ALA A 38 -19.41 7.64 0.59
C ALA A 38 -19.48 6.35 1.41
N ILE A 39 -19.18 6.48 2.69
CA ILE A 39 -18.90 5.32 3.55
C ILE A 39 -19.92 5.30 4.68
N GLU A 40 -20.53 4.14 4.89
CA GLU A 40 -21.37 3.84 6.04
C GLU A 40 -20.75 2.70 6.83
N THR A 41 -20.53 2.95 8.13
CA THR A 41 -20.03 1.96 9.08
C THR A 41 -20.97 1.91 10.29
N PRO A 42 -20.87 0.92 11.18
CA PRO A 42 -21.62 0.92 12.44
C PRO A 42 -21.33 2.14 13.33
N PHE A 43 -20.25 2.86 13.10
CA PHE A 43 -19.78 3.99 13.91
C PHE A 43 -20.07 5.36 13.29
N GLY A 44 -20.53 5.41 12.05
CA GLY A 44 -20.84 6.67 11.39
C GLY A 44 -21.03 6.56 9.88
N LYS A 45 -21.27 7.71 9.27
CA LYS A 45 -21.52 7.82 7.84
C LYS A 45 -20.92 9.10 7.29
N THR A 46 -20.41 9.00 6.06
CA THR A 46 -20.00 10.16 5.26
C THR A 46 -20.82 10.21 3.97
N ASP A 47 -21.04 11.41 3.43
CA ASP A 47 -21.76 11.54 2.16
C ASP A 47 -20.81 11.50 0.97
N ARG A 48 -19.74 12.32 1.01
CA ARG A 48 -18.77 12.41 -0.08
C ARG A 48 -17.46 12.96 0.44
N ILE A 49 -16.48 12.10 0.51
CA ILE A 49 -15.12 12.44 0.95
C ILE A 49 -14.12 12.06 -0.13
N VAL A 50 -12.95 12.68 -0.12
CA VAL A 50 -11.85 12.27 -1.00
C VAL A 50 -11.38 10.88 -0.60
N GLY A 51 -11.14 10.05 -1.60
CA GLY A 51 -10.69 8.67 -1.47
C GLY A 51 -9.98 8.19 -2.73
N GLY A 52 -10.05 6.89 -2.96
CA GLY A 52 -9.41 6.23 -4.09
C GLY A 52 -8.01 5.69 -3.78
N SER A 53 -7.67 4.56 -4.38
CA SER A 53 -6.43 3.81 -4.10
C SER A 53 -5.17 4.66 -4.27
N GLY A 54 -5.08 5.45 -5.36
CA GLY A 54 -3.94 6.32 -5.61
C GLY A 54 -3.77 7.40 -4.55
N THR A 55 -4.87 7.96 -4.04
CA THR A 55 -4.85 8.97 -2.98
C THR A 55 -4.26 8.41 -1.70
N TYR A 56 -4.76 7.28 -1.21
CA TYR A 56 -4.28 6.66 0.03
C TYR A 56 -2.82 6.21 -0.08
N VAL A 57 -2.45 5.56 -1.20
CA VAL A 57 -1.06 5.14 -1.45
C VAL A 57 -0.12 6.34 -1.45
N ALA A 58 -0.48 7.42 -2.17
CA ALA A 58 0.38 8.60 -2.29
C ALA A 58 0.57 9.32 -0.96
N TYR A 59 -0.50 9.53 -0.18
CA TYR A 59 -0.40 10.12 1.15
C TYR A 59 0.49 9.30 2.09
N ALA A 60 0.30 7.98 2.12
CA ALA A 60 1.11 7.11 2.96
C ALA A 60 2.58 7.13 2.54
N ALA A 61 2.88 6.98 1.25
CA ALA A 61 4.23 6.95 0.71
C ALA A 61 4.98 8.28 0.89
N SER A 62 4.28 9.42 0.79
CA SER A 62 4.88 10.76 0.91
C SER A 62 5.54 11.07 2.26
N ASN A 63 5.25 10.25 3.29
CA ASN A 63 5.95 10.30 4.58
C ASN A 63 7.38 9.75 4.52
N PHE A 64 7.73 9.01 3.49
CA PHE A 64 9.01 8.30 3.38
C PHE A 64 9.86 8.74 2.21
N VAL A 65 9.26 9.04 1.06
CA VAL A 65 9.95 9.35 -0.19
C VAL A 65 9.34 10.57 -0.86
N LYS A 66 10.19 11.38 -1.49
CA LYS A 66 9.80 12.54 -2.32
C LYS A 66 10.76 12.64 -3.49
N PRO A 67 10.24 12.82 -4.71
CA PRO A 67 8.84 12.94 -5.07
C PRO A 67 8.08 11.60 -5.09
N VAL A 68 6.78 11.65 -4.83
CA VAL A 68 5.80 10.62 -5.22
C VAL A 68 5.13 11.10 -6.49
N GLN A 69 5.21 10.32 -7.55
CA GLN A 69 4.75 10.67 -8.91
C GLN A 69 3.38 10.01 -9.16
N GLN A 70 2.31 10.79 -9.05
CA GLN A 70 0.95 10.28 -9.17
C GLN A 70 0.53 10.19 -10.63
N ILE A 71 -0.05 9.04 -11.04
CA ILE A 71 -0.75 8.83 -12.31
C ILE A 71 -2.19 8.48 -11.99
N SER A 72 -3.14 9.29 -12.46
CA SER A 72 -4.55 9.14 -12.20
C SER A 72 -5.40 9.92 -13.20
N ILE A 73 -6.73 9.88 -13.01
CA ILE A 73 -7.69 10.71 -13.74
C ILE A 73 -8.73 11.26 -12.77
N ILE A 74 -9.06 12.54 -12.89
CA ILE A 74 -10.07 13.22 -12.08
C ILE A 74 -11.04 14.03 -12.96
N GLY A 75 -12.22 14.28 -12.44
CA GLY A 75 -13.23 15.15 -13.06
C GLY A 75 -13.10 16.59 -12.60
N TYR A 76 -13.97 17.44 -13.19
CA TYR A 76 -14.07 18.88 -12.87
C TYR A 76 -14.43 19.15 -11.40
N ASP A 77 -14.99 18.18 -10.72
CA ASP A 77 -15.54 18.28 -9.36
C ASP A 77 -14.53 17.89 -8.27
N PHE A 78 -13.31 17.52 -8.64
CA PHE A 78 -12.27 17.17 -7.66
C PHE A 78 -11.77 18.45 -6.96
N PRO A 79 -11.64 18.47 -5.62
CA PRO A 79 -11.31 19.68 -4.87
C PRO A 79 -9.89 20.20 -5.21
N GLN A 80 -9.81 21.48 -5.54
CA GLN A 80 -8.53 22.13 -5.81
C GLN A 80 -7.64 22.17 -4.56
N GLU A 81 -8.25 22.33 -3.39
CA GLU A 81 -7.55 22.32 -2.09
C GLU A 81 -6.84 21.01 -1.85
N GLU A 82 -7.42 19.88 -2.27
CA GLU A 82 -6.83 18.57 -2.16
C GLU A 82 -5.59 18.43 -3.06
N LEU A 83 -5.64 18.95 -4.28
CA LEU A 83 -4.49 18.95 -5.19
C LEU A 83 -3.34 19.81 -4.65
N ILE A 84 -3.66 20.93 -4.00
CA ILE A 84 -2.68 21.79 -3.31
C ILE A 84 -2.05 21.05 -2.13
N GLU A 85 -2.87 20.40 -1.29
CA GLU A 85 -2.37 19.62 -0.15
C GLU A 85 -1.46 18.48 -0.60
N MET A 86 -1.85 17.69 -1.61
CA MET A 86 -1.00 16.64 -2.19
C MET A 86 0.33 17.20 -2.69
N SER A 87 0.29 18.31 -3.44
CA SER A 87 1.49 18.96 -3.97
C SER A 87 2.41 19.45 -2.86
N SER A 88 1.86 20.01 -1.77
CA SER A 88 2.63 20.51 -0.61
C SER A 88 3.43 19.38 0.07
N ARG A 89 2.96 18.14 -0.04
CA ARG A 89 3.61 16.94 0.49
C ARG A 89 4.67 16.34 -0.43
N GLY A 90 4.88 16.94 -1.60
CA GLY A 90 5.83 16.45 -2.60
C GLY A 90 5.25 15.35 -3.50
N ILE A 91 3.92 15.27 -3.59
CA ILE A 91 3.22 14.43 -4.56
C ILE A 91 3.11 15.25 -5.86
N GLN A 92 3.76 14.77 -6.91
CA GLN A 92 3.73 15.38 -8.24
C GLN A 92 2.50 14.92 -9.00
N LEU A 93 1.77 15.85 -9.61
CA LEU A 93 0.49 15.62 -10.26
C LEU A 93 0.54 15.76 -11.79
N GLU A 94 1.74 15.79 -12.39
CA GLU A 94 1.93 15.89 -13.85
C GLU A 94 1.25 14.72 -14.60
N GLY A 95 1.18 13.54 -13.99
CA GLY A 95 0.51 12.36 -14.54
C GLY A 95 -0.98 12.27 -14.20
N VAL A 96 -1.61 13.34 -13.69
CA VAL A 96 -3.05 13.36 -13.37
C VAL A 96 -3.83 14.08 -14.45
N ASP A 97 -4.64 13.32 -15.19
CA ASP A 97 -5.54 13.87 -16.22
C ASP A 97 -6.75 14.54 -15.57
N VAL A 98 -7.11 15.75 -16.03
CA VAL A 98 -8.27 16.50 -15.56
C VAL A 98 -9.33 16.63 -16.66
N ILE A 99 -10.45 15.94 -16.51
CA ILE A 99 -11.56 15.95 -17.47
C ILE A 99 -12.59 17.01 -17.07
N LYS A 100 -12.79 18.01 -17.95
CA LYS A 100 -13.56 19.23 -17.62
C LYS A 100 -15.07 19.07 -17.73
N ASP A 101 -15.57 18.01 -18.35
CA ASP A 101 -16.98 17.78 -18.66
C ASP A 101 -17.57 16.54 -17.98
N LYS A 102 -16.75 15.81 -17.20
CA LYS A 102 -17.16 14.62 -16.46
C LYS A 102 -16.81 14.75 -14.97
N LYS A 103 -17.56 14.02 -14.14
CA LYS A 103 -17.29 13.89 -12.70
C LYS A 103 -16.17 12.89 -12.44
N SER A 104 -15.54 13.04 -11.30
CA SER A 104 -14.58 12.06 -10.76
C SER A 104 -15.28 10.72 -10.45
N PHE A 105 -14.52 9.64 -10.41
CA PHE A 105 -14.98 8.34 -9.95
C PHE A 105 -15.60 8.48 -8.55
N PHE A 106 -16.72 7.79 -8.34
CA PHE A 106 -17.43 7.78 -7.07
C PHE A 106 -17.80 6.34 -6.69
N TRP A 107 -17.49 6.00 -5.44
CA TRP A 107 -17.88 4.74 -4.84
C TRP A 107 -18.64 4.98 -3.54
N SER A 108 -19.67 4.17 -3.29
CA SER A 108 -20.36 4.14 -2.01
C SER A 108 -20.45 2.72 -1.49
N GLY A 109 -20.11 2.55 -0.22
CA GLY A 109 -20.13 1.25 0.44
C GLY A 109 -20.61 1.29 1.87
N ARG A 110 -21.11 0.13 2.32
CA ARG A 110 -21.52 -0.11 3.70
C ARG A 110 -20.71 -1.26 4.28
N TYR A 111 -20.05 -1.01 5.41
CA TYR A 111 -19.35 -2.02 6.17
C TYR A 111 -20.26 -2.70 7.18
N HIS A 112 -20.06 -4.00 7.34
CA HIS A 112 -20.73 -4.80 8.36
C HIS A 112 -20.05 -4.64 9.72
N LEU A 113 -20.62 -5.25 10.78
CA LEU A 113 -20.08 -5.15 12.14
C LEU A 113 -18.65 -5.69 12.30
N ASP A 114 -18.25 -6.61 11.42
CA ASP A 114 -16.89 -7.17 11.42
C ASP A 114 -15.83 -6.20 10.82
N MET A 115 -16.25 -5.04 10.29
CA MET A 115 -15.41 -4.02 9.67
C MET A 115 -14.49 -4.53 8.55
N ASN A 116 -14.67 -5.78 8.11
CA ASN A 116 -13.93 -6.43 7.02
C ASN A 116 -14.83 -6.71 5.81
N THR A 117 -16.08 -7.09 6.06
CA THR A 117 -17.08 -7.35 5.02
C THR A 117 -17.80 -6.06 4.65
N ARG A 118 -17.96 -5.82 3.34
CA ARG A 118 -18.65 -4.63 2.84
C ARG A 118 -19.54 -4.94 1.64
N ASP A 119 -20.61 -4.16 1.51
CA ASP A 119 -21.46 -4.11 0.33
C ASP A 119 -21.13 -2.86 -0.47
N SER A 120 -20.92 -2.98 -1.78
CA SER A 120 -20.88 -1.83 -2.69
C SER A 120 -22.31 -1.41 -3.02
N LEU A 121 -22.65 -0.18 -2.69
CA LEU A 121 -24.00 0.37 -2.92
C LEU A 121 -24.09 1.10 -4.25
N ILE A 122 -23.05 1.90 -4.58
CA ILE A 122 -22.97 2.70 -5.82
C ILE A 122 -21.52 2.60 -6.34
N THR A 123 -21.39 2.50 -7.65
CA THR A 123 -20.10 2.57 -8.34
C THR A 123 -20.30 3.35 -9.64
N ASP A 124 -20.01 4.66 -9.59
CA ASP A 124 -20.10 5.55 -10.75
C ASP A 124 -18.69 5.71 -11.34
N LEU A 125 -18.43 5.02 -12.42
CA LEU A 125 -17.12 5.02 -13.06
C LEU A 125 -16.71 6.40 -13.61
N ASN A 126 -17.67 7.18 -14.16
CA ASN A 126 -17.46 8.54 -14.63
C ASN A 126 -16.19 8.68 -15.50
N VAL A 127 -15.21 9.52 -15.09
CA VAL A 127 -13.94 9.71 -15.82
C VAL A 127 -13.11 8.44 -15.94
N LEU A 128 -13.29 7.47 -15.05
CA LEU A 128 -12.50 6.25 -15.05
C LEU A 128 -12.75 5.39 -16.30
N LEU A 129 -13.92 5.55 -16.96
CA LEU A 129 -14.21 4.90 -18.25
C LEU A 129 -13.31 5.39 -19.39
N ASP A 130 -12.80 6.61 -19.27
CA ASP A 130 -11.92 7.22 -20.30
C ASP A 130 -10.45 7.14 -19.91
N PHE A 131 -10.13 6.54 -18.77
CA PHE A 131 -8.77 6.51 -18.26
C PHE A 131 -7.86 5.73 -19.20
N ASN A 132 -6.89 6.44 -19.77
CA ASN A 132 -5.85 5.89 -20.61
C ASN A 132 -4.50 6.44 -20.11
N PRO A 133 -3.89 5.80 -19.09
CA PRO A 133 -2.75 6.35 -18.39
C PRO A 133 -1.60 6.64 -19.33
N GLN A 134 -1.10 7.86 -19.26
CA GLN A 134 0.12 8.30 -19.93
C GLN A 134 1.19 8.53 -18.86
N VAL A 135 2.33 7.87 -19.03
CA VAL A 135 3.48 8.08 -18.12
C VAL A 135 4.26 9.28 -18.62
N PRO A 136 4.29 10.42 -17.90
CA PRO A 136 5.10 11.56 -18.31
C PRO A 136 6.56 11.18 -18.55
N ASP A 137 7.23 11.82 -19.50
CA ASP A 137 8.63 11.54 -19.81
C ASP A 137 9.55 11.65 -18.58
N SER A 138 9.24 12.60 -17.68
CA SER A 138 9.92 12.82 -16.41
C SER A 138 9.76 11.68 -15.40
N TYR A 139 8.78 10.79 -15.60
CA TYR A 139 8.48 9.66 -14.70
C TYR A 139 9.04 8.33 -15.22
N GLN A 140 9.31 8.20 -16.52
CA GLN A 140 9.59 6.90 -17.17
C GLN A 140 10.87 6.18 -16.70
N ASP A 141 11.74 6.86 -15.94
CA ASP A 141 12.94 6.28 -15.34
C ASP A 141 12.80 6.08 -13.82
N ALA A 142 11.57 6.05 -13.29
CA ALA A 142 11.34 5.85 -11.86
C ALA A 142 11.84 4.47 -11.39
N GLU A 143 12.45 4.44 -10.21
CA GLU A 143 13.05 3.23 -9.66
C GLU A 143 12.03 2.28 -9.02
N PHE A 144 10.88 2.82 -8.60
CA PHE A 144 9.81 2.06 -7.94
C PHE A 144 8.46 2.38 -8.57
N LEU A 145 7.63 1.35 -8.72
CA LEU A 145 6.29 1.46 -9.29
C LEU A 145 5.27 0.74 -8.39
N MET A 146 4.26 1.47 -7.95
CA MET A 146 3.08 0.93 -7.27
C MET A 146 1.86 1.02 -8.18
N LEU A 147 1.32 -0.12 -8.54
CA LEU A 147 0.09 -0.28 -9.30
C LEU A 147 -1.05 -0.53 -8.33
N GLY A 148 -1.82 0.49 -8.02
CA GLY A 148 -3.03 0.39 -7.21
C GLY A 148 -4.13 -0.38 -7.94
N ASN A 149 -5.23 -0.60 -7.24
CA ASN A 149 -6.37 -1.34 -7.77
C ASN A 149 -7.01 -0.64 -8.99
N LEU A 150 -6.74 -1.17 -10.18
CA LEU A 150 -7.24 -0.72 -11.48
C LEU A 150 -7.44 -1.91 -12.44
N ASP A 151 -8.06 -1.65 -13.60
CA ASP A 151 -8.11 -2.63 -14.69
C ASP A 151 -6.69 -3.12 -15.02
N PRO A 152 -6.44 -4.44 -15.02
CA PRO A 152 -5.12 -5.00 -15.31
C PRO A 152 -4.52 -4.53 -16.65
N ARG A 153 -5.36 -4.22 -17.64
CA ARG A 153 -4.89 -3.69 -18.93
C ARG A 153 -4.22 -2.32 -18.77
N LEU A 154 -4.77 -1.47 -17.90
CA LEU A 154 -4.19 -0.15 -17.60
C LEU A 154 -2.89 -0.29 -16.78
N GLN A 155 -2.86 -1.22 -15.84
CA GLN A 155 -1.63 -1.53 -15.09
C GLN A 155 -0.51 -2.01 -16.01
N LYS A 156 -0.81 -2.92 -16.96
CA LYS A 156 0.12 -3.38 -18.01
C LYS A 156 0.62 -2.22 -18.85
N GLN A 157 -0.29 -1.37 -19.34
CA GLN A 157 0.03 -0.22 -20.17
C GLN A 157 1.04 0.73 -19.51
N VAL A 158 0.93 0.95 -18.20
CA VAL A 158 1.91 1.77 -17.47
C VAL A 158 3.27 1.09 -17.42
N ILE A 159 3.34 -0.21 -17.14
CA ILE A 159 4.62 -0.94 -17.13
C ILE A 159 5.32 -0.84 -18.50
N GLU A 160 4.56 -0.99 -19.58
CA GLU A 160 5.09 -0.98 -20.95
C GLU A 160 5.61 0.40 -21.41
N GLN A 161 5.16 1.49 -20.79
CA GLN A 161 5.64 2.85 -21.07
C GLN A 161 6.92 3.22 -20.32
N MET A 162 7.39 2.41 -19.37
CA MET A 162 8.63 2.68 -18.65
C MET A 162 9.84 2.50 -19.56
N LYS A 163 10.71 3.53 -19.65
CA LYS A 163 11.98 3.45 -20.38
C LYS A 163 12.96 2.45 -19.77
N THR A 164 12.98 2.45 -18.45
CA THR A 164 13.78 1.50 -17.66
C THR A 164 12.85 0.73 -16.75
N ARG A 165 12.95 -0.62 -16.74
CA ARG A 165 12.15 -1.42 -15.80
C ARG A 165 12.46 -0.99 -14.37
N PRO A 166 11.44 -0.61 -13.57
CA PRO A 166 11.62 -0.32 -12.15
C PRO A 166 12.30 -1.46 -11.40
N ARG A 167 13.10 -1.13 -10.39
CA ARG A 167 13.78 -2.11 -9.53
C ARG A 167 12.80 -2.99 -8.76
N LEU A 168 11.62 -2.43 -8.44
CA LEU A 168 10.54 -3.17 -7.83
C LEU A 168 9.20 -2.64 -8.38
N ILE A 169 8.37 -3.57 -8.85
CA ILE A 169 6.99 -3.32 -9.27
C ILE A 169 6.08 -4.03 -8.27
N VAL A 170 5.27 -3.26 -7.57
CA VAL A 170 4.27 -3.73 -6.60
C VAL A 170 2.89 -3.53 -7.19
N MET A 171 2.02 -4.52 -7.04
CA MET A 171 0.67 -4.50 -7.57
C MET A 171 -0.34 -4.84 -6.47
N ASP A 172 -1.42 -4.10 -6.41
CA ASP A 172 -2.65 -4.47 -5.72
C ASP A 172 -3.75 -4.80 -6.74
N THR A 173 -4.73 -5.61 -6.36
CA THR A 173 -5.86 -6.02 -7.19
C THR A 173 -7.08 -6.29 -6.31
N MET A 174 -8.21 -6.70 -6.92
CA MET A 174 -9.41 -7.07 -6.17
C MET A 174 -10.19 -8.20 -6.87
N ASN A 175 -11.12 -8.77 -6.13
CA ASN A 175 -12.02 -9.85 -6.58
C ASN A 175 -12.65 -9.58 -7.95
N PHE A 176 -13.14 -8.35 -8.16
CA PHE A 176 -13.80 -7.96 -9.41
C PHE A 176 -12.95 -8.25 -10.65
N TRP A 177 -11.65 -7.92 -10.62
CA TRP A 177 -10.78 -8.18 -11.76
C TRP A 177 -10.51 -9.67 -12.00
N MET A 178 -10.55 -10.48 -10.95
CA MET A 178 -10.45 -11.94 -11.05
C MET A 178 -11.68 -12.53 -11.74
N GLU A 179 -12.84 -11.88 -11.63
CA GLU A 179 -14.09 -12.32 -12.24
C GLU A 179 -14.21 -11.86 -13.71
N VAL A 180 -13.87 -10.60 -14.00
CA VAL A 180 -14.17 -9.98 -15.30
C VAL A 180 -12.97 -9.84 -16.23
N ALA A 181 -11.73 -9.92 -15.72
CA ALA A 181 -10.51 -9.61 -16.46
C ALA A 181 -9.34 -10.56 -16.17
N MET A 182 -9.62 -11.80 -15.79
CA MET A 182 -8.61 -12.78 -15.39
C MET A 182 -7.47 -12.97 -16.41
N PRO A 183 -7.70 -13.04 -17.74
CA PRO A 183 -6.61 -13.18 -18.70
C PRO A 183 -5.63 -11.99 -18.67
N GLY A 184 -6.14 -10.76 -18.54
CA GLY A 184 -5.31 -9.56 -18.39
C GLY A 184 -4.55 -9.54 -17.06
N LEU A 185 -5.20 -9.99 -15.98
CA LEU A 185 -4.57 -10.11 -14.68
C LEU A 185 -3.38 -11.08 -14.71
N GLU A 186 -3.53 -12.25 -15.33
CA GLU A 186 -2.44 -13.23 -15.49
C GLU A 186 -1.26 -12.69 -16.31
N GLU A 187 -1.50 -11.80 -17.28
CA GLU A 187 -0.43 -11.14 -18.01
C GLU A 187 0.37 -10.19 -17.10
N VAL A 188 -0.32 -9.36 -16.31
CA VAL A 188 0.33 -8.39 -15.41
C VAL A 188 1.07 -9.10 -14.28
N LEU A 189 0.52 -10.19 -13.74
CA LEU A 189 1.17 -10.96 -12.68
C LEU A 189 2.57 -11.44 -13.08
N LYS A 190 2.80 -11.73 -14.38
CA LYS A 190 4.14 -12.11 -14.89
C LYS A 190 5.12 -10.95 -14.97
N MET A 191 4.63 -9.70 -14.87
CA MET A 191 5.43 -8.48 -15.03
C MET A 191 5.80 -7.84 -13.69
N VAL A 192 5.10 -8.19 -12.61
CA VAL A 192 5.30 -7.59 -11.27
C VAL A 192 6.22 -8.44 -10.39
N ASP A 193 6.85 -7.79 -9.41
CA ASP A 193 7.71 -8.47 -8.44
C ASP A 193 6.95 -8.83 -7.15
N VAL A 194 6.01 -7.98 -6.73
CA VAL A 194 5.22 -8.15 -5.49
C VAL A 194 3.74 -8.04 -5.83
N LEU A 195 2.96 -9.04 -5.43
CA LEU A 195 1.50 -8.95 -5.42
C LEU A 195 1.02 -8.76 -3.98
N MET A 196 0.10 -7.80 -3.79
CA MET A 196 -0.65 -7.60 -2.55
C MET A 196 -2.11 -7.99 -2.78
N VAL A 197 -2.65 -8.81 -1.90
CA VAL A 197 -4.07 -9.24 -1.91
C VAL A 197 -4.56 -9.39 -0.47
N ASN A 198 -5.87 -9.39 -0.26
CA ASN A 198 -6.41 -9.87 1.00
C ASN A 198 -6.54 -11.40 0.99
N ASP A 199 -6.94 -11.99 2.11
CA ASP A 199 -7.01 -13.44 2.26
C ASP A 199 -8.15 -14.08 1.44
N SER A 200 -9.26 -13.37 1.20
CA SER A 200 -10.35 -13.85 0.35
C SER A 200 -9.92 -13.82 -1.13
N GLU A 201 -9.25 -12.76 -1.55
CA GLU A 201 -8.67 -12.61 -2.89
C GLU A 201 -7.61 -13.67 -3.16
N ALA A 202 -6.74 -13.95 -2.18
CA ALA A 202 -5.74 -15.01 -2.29
C ALA A 202 -6.38 -16.39 -2.49
N ARG A 203 -7.47 -16.68 -1.77
CA ARG A 203 -8.22 -17.95 -1.94
C ARG A 203 -8.90 -18.02 -3.29
N GLN A 204 -9.54 -16.94 -3.75
CA GLN A 204 -10.21 -16.88 -5.05
C GLN A 204 -9.20 -17.06 -6.19
N LEU A 205 -8.11 -16.30 -6.19
CA LEU A 205 -7.09 -16.33 -7.25
C LEU A 205 -6.42 -17.70 -7.37
N SER A 206 -6.18 -18.38 -6.25
CA SER A 206 -5.46 -19.65 -6.21
C SER A 206 -6.37 -20.90 -6.27
N GLY A 207 -7.65 -20.74 -5.96
CA GLY A 207 -8.55 -21.89 -5.74
C GLY A 207 -8.21 -22.71 -4.48
N GLN A 208 -7.36 -22.19 -3.57
CA GLN A 208 -6.88 -22.89 -2.38
C GLN A 208 -7.42 -22.25 -1.11
N PHE A 209 -7.95 -23.06 -0.19
CA PHE A 209 -8.43 -22.55 1.10
C PHE A 209 -7.29 -22.19 2.06
N SER A 210 -6.22 -23.00 2.10
CA SER A 210 -5.03 -22.75 2.90
C SER A 210 -4.19 -21.62 2.29
N LEU A 211 -3.91 -20.55 3.05
CA LEU A 211 -3.12 -19.41 2.57
C LEU A 211 -1.68 -19.79 2.20
N VAL A 212 -1.11 -20.82 2.85
CA VAL A 212 0.22 -21.33 2.48
C VAL A 212 0.19 -22.04 1.13
N LYS A 213 -0.88 -22.81 0.84
CA LYS A 213 -1.08 -23.42 -0.48
C LYS A 213 -1.41 -22.36 -1.53
N ALA A 214 -2.27 -21.40 -1.18
CA ALA A 214 -2.62 -20.26 -2.03
C ALA A 214 -1.36 -19.50 -2.47
N ALA A 215 -0.46 -19.20 -1.53
CA ALA A 215 0.78 -18.50 -1.84
C ALA A 215 1.64 -19.28 -2.86
N LYS A 216 1.76 -20.59 -2.71
CA LYS A 216 2.53 -21.42 -3.65
C LYS A 216 1.94 -21.40 -5.06
N GLU A 217 0.61 -21.43 -5.19
CA GLU A 217 -0.03 -21.36 -6.51
C GLU A 217 0.08 -19.95 -7.13
N ILE A 218 -0.15 -18.90 -6.36
CA ILE A 218 -0.06 -17.51 -6.84
C ILE A 218 1.36 -17.18 -7.29
N MET A 219 2.39 -17.56 -6.53
CA MET A 219 3.78 -17.30 -6.92
C MET A 219 4.19 -18.00 -8.23
N LYS A 220 3.55 -19.11 -8.60
CA LYS A 220 3.73 -19.74 -9.93
C LYS A 220 3.19 -18.89 -11.08
N MET A 221 2.27 -17.96 -10.79
CA MET A 221 1.70 -17.07 -11.81
C MET A 221 2.64 -15.92 -12.19
N GLY A 222 3.73 -15.67 -11.40
CA GLY A 222 4.74 -14.68 -11.76
C GLY A 222 5.40 -13.93 -10.61
N PRO A 223 4.64 -13.43 -9.60
CA PRO A 223 5.21 -12.61 -8.53
C PRO A 223 6.25 -13.38 -7.71
N LYS A 224 7.38 -12.73 -7.40
CA LYS A 224 8.43 -13.30 -6.53
C LYS A 224 8.06 -13.23 -5.05
N TYR A 225 7.27 -12.22 -4.70
CA TYR A 225 6.80 -11.95 -3.35
C TYR A 225 5.28 -11.86 -3.35
N LEU A 226 4.66 -12.46 -2.36
CA LEU A 226 3.23 -12.33 -2.12
C LEU A 226 2.99 -11.79 -0.73
N ILE A 227 2.19 -10.73 -0.62
CA ILE A 227 1.71 -10.19 0.64
C ILE A 227 0.22 -10.48 0.75
N ILE A 228 -0.20 -11.19 1.80
CA ILE A 228 -1.60 -11.47 2.09
C ILE A 228 -2.01 -10.65 3.31
N LYS A 229 -2.83 -9.62 3.07
CA LYS A 229 -3.44 -8.75 4.09
C LYS A 229 -4.61 -9.49 4.74
N LYS A 230 -4.74 -9.42 6.06
CA LYS A 230 -5.75 -10.16 6.83
C LYS A 230 -6.53 -9.25 7.79
N GLY A 231 -6.68 -7.97 7.46
CA GLY A 231 -7.34 -6.98 8.30
C GLY A 231 -6.73 -6.93 9.71
N GLU A 232 -7.57 -7.04 10.73
CA GLU A 232 -7.16 -7.04 12.14
C GLU A 232 -6.24 -8.21 12.54
N HIS A 233 -6.11 -9.22 11.69
CA HIS A 233 -5.24 -10.37 11.92
C HIS A 233 -3.84 -10.20 11.29
N GLY A 234 -3.49 -9.00 10.82
CA GLY A 234 -2.14 -8.69 10.32
C GLY A 234 -1.89 -9.06 8.87
N ALA A 235 -0.65 -9.41 8.54
CA ALA A 235 -0.24 -9.73 7.17
C ALA A 235 0.80 -10.85 7.12
N LEU A 236 0.78 -11.59 6.02
CA LEU A 236 1.76 -12.63 5.69
C LEU A 236 2.58 -12.18 4.49
N LEU A 237 3.90 -12.34 4.55
CA LEU A 237 4.80 -12.16 3.42
C LEU A 237 5.39 -13.53 3.06
N PHE A 238 5.26 -13.90 1.80
CA PHE A 238 5.82 -15.13 1.22
C PHE A 238 6.89 -14.79 0.19
N HIS A 239 7.97 -15.56 0.19
CA HIS A 239 9.01 -15.53 -0.83
C HIS A 239 9.76 -16.87 -0.82
N GLU A 240 9.70 -17.62 -1.91
CA GLU A 240 10.21 -18.99 -1.98
C GLU A 240 9.64 -19.85 -0.82
N ASP A 241 10.49 -20.46 0.00
CA ASP A 241 10.08 -21.23 1.17
C ASP A 241 10.02 -20.41 2.47
N ARG A 242 10.27 -19.09 2.40
CA ARG A 242 10.26 -18.18 3.55
C ARG A 242 8.88 -17.58 3.76
N VAL A 243 8.48 -17.54 5.01
CA VAL A 243 7.23 -16.87 5.45
C VAL A 243 7.56 -15.94 6.59
N PHE A 244 7.01 -14.73 6.56
CA PHE A 244 7.03 -13.79 7.67
C PHE A 244 5.60 -13.40 8.01
N PHE A 245 5.28 -13.35 9.28
CA PHE A 245 4.00 -12.89 9.80
C PHE A 245 4.21 -11.61 10.61
N ALA A 246 3.43 -10.58 10.30
CA ALA A 246 3.31 -9.37 11.09
C ALA A 246 1.89 -9.30 11.68
N PRO A 247 1.71 -9.07 13.00
CA PRO A 247 0.39 -8.81 13.55
C PRO A 247 -0.15 -7.47 13.03
N ALA A 248 -1.46 -7.24 13.15
CA ALA A 248 -2.00 -5.90 13.17
C ALA A 248 -1.82 -5.30 14.56
N LEU A 249 -1.84 -3.97 14.67
CA LEU A 249 -1.92 -3.33 15.97
C LEU A 249 -3.36 -3.43 16.49
N PRO A 250 -3.59 -3.98 17.68
CA PRO A 250 -4.90 -3.96 18.30
C PRO A 250 -5.33 -2.53 18.59
N LEU A 251 -6.42 -2.08 17.97
CA LEU A 251 -7.00 -0.76 18.20
C LEU A 251 -8.33 -0.91 18.94
N GLU A 252 -8.59 -0.03 19.87
CA GLU A 252 -9.85 -0.01 20.61
C GLU A 252 -11.01 0.43 19.72
N GLU A 253 -10.75 1.38 18.82
CA GLU A 253 -11.75 1.94 17.91
C GLU A 253 -11.25 1.94 16.47
N VAL A 254 -12.10 1.50 15.54
CA VAL A 254 -11.90 1.51 14.09
C VAL A 254 -13.11 2.20 13.48
N PHE A 255 -12.91 3.39 12.92
CA PHE A 255 -14.00 4.19 12.36
C PHE A 255 -14.28 3.87 10.89
N ASP A 256 -13.22 3.73 10.09
CA ASP A 256 -13.31 3.52 8.64
C ASP A 256 -12.16 2.64 8.13
N PRO A 257 -12.44 1.41 7.68
CA PRO A 257 -11.40 0.54 7.10
C PRO A 257 -11.11 0.83 5.62
N THR A 258 -11.84 1.79 5.00
CA THR A 258 -11.63 2.15 3.58
C THR A 258 -10.23 2.72 3.39
N GLY A 259 -9.54 2.23 2.35
CA GLY A 259 -8.19 2.68 2.05
C GLY A 259 -7.09 2.15 2.97
N ALA A 260 -7.42 1.34 4.00
CA ALA A 260 -6.40 0.75 4.88
C ALA A 260 -5.43 -0.15 4.12
N GLY A 261 -5.93 -0.94 3.16
CA GLY A 261 -5.11 -1.77 2.27
C GLY A 261 -4.18 -0.95 1.37
N ASP A 262 -4.70 0.14 0.80
CA ASP A 262 -3.93 1.06 -0.05
C ASP A 262 -2.90 1.83 0.79
N THR A 263 -3.28 2.26 1.98
CA THR A 263 -2.38 2.90 2.95
C THR A 263 -1.24 1.96 3.37
N PHE A 264 -1.56 0.69 3.62
CA PHE A 264 -0.56 -0.34 3.87
C PHE A 264 0.42 -0.44 2.69
N ALA A 265 -0.09 -0.50 1.46
CA ALA A 265 0.73 -0.57 0.26
C ALA A 265 1.62 0.67 0.11
N GLY A 266 1.07 1.87 0.38
CA GLY A 266 1.82 3.13 0.38
C GLY A 266 2.94 3.18 1.41
N GLY A 267 2.67 2.75 2.65
CA GLY A 267 3.68 2.64 3.71
C GLY A 267 4.77 1.62 3.36
N PHE A 268 4.38 0.47 2.83
CA PHE A 268 5.31 -0.57 2.38
C PHE A 268 6.25 -0.06 1.29
N ILE A 269 5.70 0.42 0.16
CA ILE A 269 6.53 0.85 -0.98
C ILE A 269 7.30 2.13 -0.66
N GLY A 270 6.73 3.03 0.15
CA GLY A 270 7.40 4.23 0.62
C GLY A 270 8.65 3.91 1.45
N HIS A 271 8.57 2.93 2.36
CA HIS A 271 9.73 2.47 3.13
C HIS A 271 10.80 1.82 2.22
N ILE A 272 10.39 0.97 1.27
CA ILE A 272 11.31 0.36 0.30
C ILE A 272 12.01 1.45 -0.54
N ALA A 273 11.26 2.43 -1.04
CA ALA A 273 11.81 3.54 -1.81
C ALA A 273 12.77 4.40 -0.97
N LYS A 274 12.45 4.68 0.30
CA LYS A 274 13.33 5.42 1.22
C LYS A 274 14.66 4.73 1.44
N THR A 275 14.65 3.40 1.59
CA THR A 275 15.85 2.62 1.92
C THR A 275 16.63 2.17 0.68
N GLY A 276 15.96 2.02 -0.46
CA GLY A 276 16.53 1.44 -1.67
C GLY A 276 16.89 -0.04 -1.55
N ASP A 277 16.54 -0.68 -0.43
CA ASP A 277 16.83 -2.08 -0.14
C ASP A 277 15.60 -2.95 -0.41
N ILE A 278 15.70 -3.86 -1.38
CA ILE A 278 14.65 -4.81 -1.77
C ILE A 278 14.86 -6.21 -1.18
N SER A 279 15.72 -6.36 -0.18
CA SER A 279 15.95 -7.64 0.51
C SER A 279 14.70 -8.09 1.28
N PHE A 280 14.59 -9.41 1.48
CA PHE A 280 13.49 -9.98 2.27
C PHE A 280 13.43 -9.41 3.70
N ASP A 281 14.59 -9.17 4.32
CA ASP A 281 14.65 -8.62 5.66
C ASP A 281 14.17 -7.16 5.71
N ASN A 282 14.43 -6.38 4.68
CA ASN A 282 13.88 -5.04 4.59
C ASN A 282 12.39 -5.05 4.23
N MET A 283 11.92 -6.01 3.44
CA MET A 283 10.48 -6.20 3.18
C MET A 283 9.71 -6.54 4.45
N LYS A 284 10.28 -7.31 5.38
CA LYS A 284 9.68 -7.54 6.71
C LYS A 284 9.48 -6.21 7.48
N ARG A 285 10.47 -5.32 7.45
CA ARG A 285 10.36 -3.98 8.05
C ARG A 285 9.29 -3.15 7.34
N ALA A 286 9.27 -3.20 6.02
CA ALA A 286 8.27 -2.49 5.21
C ALA A 286 6.84 -2.96 5.50
N ILE A 287 6.61 -4.25 5.79
CA ILE A 287 5.31 -4.79 6.26
C ILE A 287 4.89 -4.12 7.58
N ILE A 288 5.80 -4.00 8.54
CA ILE A 288 5.50 -3.33 9.82
C ILE A 288 5.18 -1.84 9.59
N VAL A 289 5.95 -1.16 8.74
CA VAL A 289 5.68 0.25 8.39
C VAL A 289 4.32 0.38 7.70
N GLY A 290 3.99 -0.49 6.74
CA GLY A 290 2.68 -0.53 6.10
C GLY A 290 1.54 -0.75 7.09
N SER A 291 1.72 -1.71 8.03
CA SER A 291 0.74 -1.97 9.10
C SER A 291 0.57 -0.77 10.03
N ALA A 292 1.66 -0.06 10.36
CA ALA A 292 1.62 1.15 11.19
C ALA A 292 0.82 2.26 10.48
N LEU A 293 1.06 2.50 9.18
CA LEU A 293 0.30 3.50 8.41
C LEU A 293 -1.17 3.12 8.29
N ALA A 294 -1.48 1.85 7.99
CA ALA A 294 -2.85 1.34 7.92
C ALA A 294 -3.59 1.52 9.24
N SER A 295 -2.92 1.34 10.39
CA SER A 295 -3.52 1.55 11.71
C SER A 295 -3.90 3.01 11.98
N PHE A 296 -3.21 3.98 11.39
CA PHE A 296 -3.64 5.39 11.45
C PHE A 296 -4.83 5.65 10.51
N CYS A 297 -4.82 5.07 9.31
CA CYS A 297 -5.88 5.27 8.34
C CYS A 297 -7.26 4.98 8.94
N VAL A 298 -7.40 3.91 9.68
CA VAL A 298 -8.69 3.46 10.24
C VAL A 298 -9.21 4.29 11.43
N GLU A 299 -8.42 5.24 11.94
CA GLU A 299 -8.78 6.12 13.08
C GLU A 299 -9.74 7.24 12.68
N LYS A 300 -9.88 7.55 11.37
CA LYS A 300 -10.79 8.60 10.84
C LYS A 300 -11.37 8.18 9.50
N PHE A 301 -12.48 8.79 9.12
CA PHE A 301 -13.03 8.65 7.78
C PHE A 301 -12.11 9.27 6.73
N GLY A 302 -11.90 8.55 5.62
CA GLY A 302 -11.08 9.01 4.51
C GLY A 302 -9.59 9.16 4.86
N PRO A 303 -8.82 9.95 4.07
CA PRO A 303 -7.38 10.13 4.28
C PRO A 303 -7.02 11.15 5.37
N GLU A 304 -8.00 11.68 6.12
CA GLU A 304 -7.82 12.81 7.03
C GLU A 304 -6.73 12.55 8.09
N ARG A 305 -6.72 11.35 8.68
CA ARG A 305 -5.69 11.00 9.67
C ARG A 305 -4.29 10.96 9.06
N LEU A 306 -4.18 10.52 7.80
CA LEU A 306 -2.88 10.48 7.10
C LEU A 306 -2.32 11.88 6.81
N LYS A 307 -3.18 12.88 6.72
CA LYS A 307 -2.78 14.29 6.55
C LYS A 307 -2.22 14.90 7.84
N GLU A 308 -2.57 14.36 9.01
CA GLU A 308 -2.22 14.91 10.32
C GLU A 308 -0.94 14.29 10.92
N ILE A 309 -0.64 13.02 10.57
CA ILE A 309 0.47 12.28 11.16
C ILE A 309 1.82 12.91 10.83
N LYS A 310 2.72 12.88 11.82
CA LYS A 310 4.11 13.31 11.71
C LYS A 310 5.06 12.12 11.89
N GLN A 311 6.34 12.36 11.63
CA GLN A 311 7.34 11.29 11.75
C GLN A 311 7.39 10.72 13.19
N GLU A 312 7.22 11.57 14.21
CA GLU A 312 7.20 11.12 15.61
C GLU A 312 6.05 10.16 15.91
N ASP A 313 4.85 10.40 15.30
CA ASP A 313 3.70 9.52 15.44
C ASP A 313 4.01 8.14 14.80
N ILE A 314 4.60 8.15 13.61
CA ILE A 314 4.98 6.93 12.89
C ILE A 314 6.01 6.13 13.68
N ASP A 315 7.06 6.79 14.18
CA ASP A 315 8.12 6.15 14.97
C ASP A 315 7.56 5.55 16.27
N GLY A 316 6.68 6.29 16.94
CA GLY A 316 5.96 5.84 18.13
C GLY A 316 5.08 4.61 17.84
N ARG A 317 4.36 4.62 16.70
CA ARG A 317 3.51 3.50 16.28
C ARG A 317 4.33 2.25 15.93
N ILE A 318 5.45 2.42 15.22
CA ILE A 318 6.37 1.30 14.91
C ILE A 318 6.93 0.70 16.21
N LYS A 319 7.25 1.54 17.22
CA LYS A 319 7.69 1.05 18.52
C LYS A 319 6.62 0.19 19.19
N GLN A 320 5.34 0.58 19.13
CA GLN A 320 4.24 -0.24 19.66
C GLN A 320 4.20 -1.63 19.00
N PHE A 321 4.45 -1.73 17.69
CA PHE A 321 4.55 -3.03 17.01
C PHE A 321 5.72 -3.88 17.52
N VAL A 322 6.88 -3.26 17.77
CA VAL A 322 8.04 -3.97 18.34
C VAL A 322 7.72 -4.48 19.74
N ASP A 323 7.11 -3.64 20.58
CA ASP A 323 6.75 -4.00 21.95
C ASP A 323 5.67 -5.10 21.97
N LEU A 324 4.73 -5.07 21.01
CA LEU A 324 3.64 -6.07 20.89
C LEU A 324 4.14 -7.50 20.64
N VAL A 325 5.26 -7.67 19.94
CA VAL A 325 5.78 -8.98 19.52
C VAL A 325 7.07 -9.37 20.26
N ASN A 326 7.55 -8.52 21.16
CA ASN A 326 8.76 -8.79 21.93
C ASN A 326 8.46 -9.72 23.10
N PHE A 327 9.13 -10.87 23.16
CA PHE A 327 9.05 -11.82 24.25
C PHE A 327 10.36 -12.56 24.39
N ASP A 328 10.67 -12.96 25.63
CA ASP A 328 11.80 -13.83 25.93
C ASP A 328 11.32 -15.27 26.10
N ILE A 329 12.07 -16.21 25.56
CA ILE A 329 11.84 -17.64 25.75
C ILE A 329 13.17 -18.36 25.99
N GLU A 330 13.23 -19.16 27.05
CA GLU A 330 14.31 -20.11 27.27
C GLU A 330 13.92 -21.46 26.67
N ILE A 331 14.74 -21.95 25.73
CA ILE A 331 14.58 -23.30 25.19
C ILE A 331 15.27 -24.25 26.14
N ILE A 332 14.50 -25.05 26.88
CA ILE A 332 14.98 -26.04 27.84
C ILE A 332 15.33 -27.34 27.13
#